data_1ff5ff33f5aca5ccbe658b11da61ebea
#
_entry.id   1ff5ff33f5aca5ccbe658b11da61ebea
#
_cell.length_a   1.000
_cell.length_b   1.000
_cell.length_c   1.000
_cell.angle_alpha   90.00
_cell.angle_beta   90.00
_cell.angle_gamma   90.00
#
_symmetry.space_group_name_H-M   'P 1'
#
loop_
_entity.id
_entity.type
_entity.pdbx_description
1 polymer ?
#
loop_
_entity_poly.entity_id
_entity_poly.type
_entity_poly.pdbx_seq_one_letter_code
_entity_poly.pdbx_strand_id
1 'polypeptide(L)'
;MKLILLYIRTLSRFKVYTVINIIGLALNLACVIIIFRYVKQENDVDCYSPNKDRIGIMVQEYKDDNNKTAVIGGPLEDADIEAMSTFVWFNKDYIIKEEKHIDVETIVADSLFLIVTDFPMKYGKAESWAASPQTAFITEELSEKLFGNINPIGKTIEYSTGDPLTVTGVIGKDRGKRSLHFDLLVPETLQKDWEFRFPMKMALIHKGASFTKINARHAAFRQSPRAADVEFRYQLLPMREVY
;
A
#
# COMPACT_ATOMS: atom_id res chain seq x y z
N MET A 1 9.46 -44.32 -31.77
CA MET A 1 10.48 -43.63 -32.58
C MET A 1 10.05 -43.41 -34.03
N LYS A 2 9.57 -44.45 -34.78
CA LYS A 2 9.18 -44.34 -36.21
C LYS A 2 8.07 -43.30 -36.48
N LEU A 3 7.06 -43.18 -35.61
CA LEU A 3 5.95 -42.22 -35.75
C LEU A 3 6.43 -40.74 -35.65
N ILE A 4 7.34 -40.44 -34.75
CA ILE A 4 7.91 -39.09 -34.54
C ILE A 4 8.70 -38.65 -35.78
N LEU A 5 9.51 -39.56 -36.36
CA LEU A 5 10.26 -39.31 -37.58
C LEU A 5 9.34 -39.06 -38.77
N LEU A 6 8.21 -39.80 -38.89
CA LEU A 6 7.22 -39.59 -39.92
C LEU A 6 6.56 -38.19 -39.79
N TYR A 7 6.23 -37.77 -38.56
CA TYR A 7 5.68 -36.45 -38.26
C TYR A 7 6.64 -35.33 -38.65
N ILE A 8 7.89 -35.43 -38.28
CA ILE A 8 8.94 -34.45 -38.64
C ILE A 8 9.10 -34.34 -40.14
N ARG A 9 9.07 -35.48 -40.85
CA ARG A 9 9.18 -35.53 -42.33
C ARG A 9 7.95 -34.87 -43.03
N THR A 10 6.76 -35.01 -42.45
CA THR A 10 5.54 -34.38 -42.96
C THR A 10 5.57 -32.86 -42.71
N LEU A 11 5.99 -32.42 -41.50
CA LEU A 11 6.17 -31.01 -41.17
C LEU A 11 7.19 -30.31 -42.08
N SER A 12 8.29 -31.00 -42.44
CA SER A 12 9.31 -30.43 -43.33
C SER A 12 8.84 -30.31 -44.80
N ARG A 13 7.80 -31.01 -45.19
CA ARG A 13 7.21 -30.95 -46.54
C ARG A 13 6.30 -29.74 -46.72
N PHE A 14 5.62 -29.28 -45.63
CA PHE A 14 4.71 -28.14 -45.64
C PHE A 14 5.27 -26.98 -44.79
N LYS A 15 6.45 -26.50 -45.18
CA LYS A 15 7.23 -25.51 -44.41
C LYS A 15 6.43 -24.27 -44.02
N VAL A 16 5.72 -23.67 -44.96
CA VAL A 16 4.96 -22.42 -44.71
C VAL A 16 3.84 -22.63 -43.69
N TYR A 17 3.06 -23.69 -43.85
CA TYR A 17 1.98 -24.05 -42.93
C TYR A 17 2.51 -24.38 -41.53
N THR A 18 3.61 -25.11 -41.46
CA THR A 18 4.27 -25.44 -40.19
C THR A 18 4.78 -24.18 -39.46
N VAL A 19 5.40 -23.25 -40.20
CA VAL A 19 5.89 -21.98 -39.62
C VAL A 19 4.74 -21.14 -39.11
N ILE A 20 3.64 -21.01 -39.87
CA ILE A 20 2.45 -20.25 -39.41
C ILE A 20 1.88 -20.84 -38.11
N ASN A 21 1.75 -22.16 -38.03
CA ASN A 21 1.23 -22.84 -36.86
C ASN A 21 2.16 -22.68 -35.64
N ILE A 22 3.48 -22.76 -35.83
CA ILE A 22 4.46 -22.56 -34.76
C ILE A 22 4.40 -21.12 -34.24
N ILE A 23 4.34 -20.12 -35.15
CA ILE A 23 4.22 -18.72 -34.78
C ILE A 23 2.89 -18.50 -34.03
N GLY A 24 1.77 -19.01 -34.51
CA GLY A 24 0.48 -18.89 -33.82
C GLY A 24 0.49 -19.52 -32.42
N LEU A 25 1.06 -20.73 -32.32
CA LEU A 25 1.19 -21.39 -31.02
C LEU A 25 2.12 -20.61 -30.05
N ALA A 26 3.26 -20.12 -30.54
CA ALA A 26 4.20 -19.35 -29.76
C ALA A 26 3.57 -18.04 -29.27
N LEU A 27 2.80 -17.36 -30.11
CA LEU A 27 2.09 -16.12 -29.76
C LEU A 27 1.03 -16.37 -28.68
N ASN A 28 0.22 -17.42 -28.85
CA ASN A 28 -0.77 -17.81 -27.84
C ASN A 28 -0.13 -18.18 -26.52
N LEU A 29 0.96 -18.94 -26.53
CA LEU A 29 1.68 -19.29 -25.29
C LEU A 29 2.28 -18.05 -24.61
N ALA A 30 2.84 -17.12 -25.38
CA ALA A 30 3.36 -15.86 -24.85
C ALA A 30 2.24 -15.04 -24.17
N CYS A 31 1.07 -14.92 -24.79
CA CYS A 31 -0.08 -14.24 -24.19
C CYS A 31 -0.51 -14.90 -22.87
N VAL A 32 -0.62 -16.22 -22.83
CA VAL A 32 -0.98 -16.97 -21.62
C VAL A 32 0.04 -16.74 -20.49
N ILE A 33 1.33 -16.76 -20.81
CA ILE A 33 2.40 -16.52 -19.82
C ILE A 33 2.30 -15.09 -19.27
N ILE A 34 2.08 -14.09 -20.14
CA ILE A 34 1.94 -12.69 -19.73
C ILE A 34 0.73 -12.52 -18.81
N ILE A 35 -0.44 -13.06 -19.18
CA ILE A 35 -1.65 -13.00 -18.38
C ILE A 35 -1.43 -13.68 -17.03
N PHE A 36 -0.84 -14.87 -17.04
CA PHE A 36 -0.58 -15.60 -15.80
C PHE A 36 0.36 -14.84 -14.87
N ARG A 37 1.42 -14.23 -15.42
CA ARG A 37 2.34 -13.39 -14.62
C ARG A 37 1.65 -12.16 -14.08
N TYR A 38 0.78 -11.51 -14.87
CA TYR A 38 0.01 -10.35 -14.43
C TYR A 38 -0.93 -10.72 -13.28
N VAL A 39 -1.75 -11.77 -13.45
CA VAL A 39 -2.66 -12.24 -12.40
C VAL A 39 -1.91 -12.64 -11.13
N LYS A 40 -0.78 -13.32 -11.27
CA LYS A 40 0.05 -13.65 -10.11
C LYS A 40 0.58 -12.39 -9.41
N GLN A 41 1.06 -11.40 -10.16
CA GLN A 41 1.57 -10.15 -9.61
C GLN A 41 0.49 -9.36 -8.86
N GLU A 42 -0.75 -9.33 -9.37
CA GLU A 42 -1.88 -8.69 -8.68
C GLU A 42 -2.30 -9.45 -7.42
N ASN A 43 -2.30 -10.78 -7.45
CA ASN A 43 -2.62 -11.58 -6.27
C ASN A 43 -1.52 -11.54 -5.18
N ASP A 44 -0.29 -11.17 -5.56
CA ASP A 44 0.85 -11.08 -4.65
C ASP A 44 0.99 -9.67 -4.01
N VAL A 45 0.04 -8.74 -4.26
CA VAL A 45 0.03 -7.42 -3.61
C VAL A 45 -0.10 -7.60 -2.10
N ASP A 46 0.70 -6.85 -1.34
CA ASP A 46 0.81 -6.90 0.13
C ASP A 46 1.22 -8.27 0.74
N CYS A 47 1.51 -9.28 -0.11
CA CYS A 47 1.87 -10.62 0.39
C CYS A 47 3.26 -10.71 1.05
N TYR A 48 4.10 -9.70 0.89
CA TYR A 48 5.49 -9.70 1.37
C TYR A 48 5.65 -9.12 2.78
N SER A 49 4.62 -8.46 3.31
CA SER A 49 4.65 -7.99 4.70
C SER A 49 4.54 -9.16 5.68
N PRO A 50 5.37 -9.21 6.72
CA PRO A 50 5.22 -10.16 7.82
C PRO A 50 3.85 -10.10 8.49
N ASN A 51 3.21 -8.94 8.47
CA ASN A 51 1.90 -8.68 9.05
C ASN A 51 0.72 -8.78 8.06
N LYS A 52 0.94 -9.26 6.83
CA LYS A 52 -0.04 -9.29 5.74
C LYS A 52 -1.43 -9.81 6.10
N ASP A 53 -1.50 -10.83 6.96
CA ASP A 53 -2.75 -11.47 7.39
C ASP A 53 -3.33 -10.84 8.67
N ARG A 54 -2.67 -9.81 9.21
CA ARG A 54 -2.99 -9.15 10.47
C ARG A 54 -3.34 -7.68 10.32
N ILE A 55 -3.04 -7.09 9.16
CA ILE A 55 -3.34 -5.69 8.89
C ILE A 55 -4.73 -5.60 8.28
N GLY A 56 -5.56 -4.77 8.89
CA GLY A 56 -6.87 -4.40 8.37
C GLY A 56 -7.04 -2.90 8.27
N ILE A 57 -7.87 -2.49 7.32
CA ILE A 57 -8.27 -1.09 7.17
C ILE A 57 -9.67 -0.89 7.72
N MET A 58 -9.88 0.21 8.40
CA MET A 58 -11.19 0.57 8.94
C MET A 58 -12.08 1.12 7.84
N VAL A 59 -13.23 0.52 7.67
CA VAL A 59 -14.26 0.96 6.74
C VAL A 59 -15.55 1.27 7.48
N GLN A 60 -16.29 2.24 6.95
CA GLN A 60 -17.64 2.56 7.41
C GLN A 60 -18.64 2.02 6.40
N GLU A 61 -19.49 1.12 6.86
CA GLU A 61 -20.59 0.57 6.08
C GLU A 61 -21.88 1.29 6.45
N TYR A 62 -22.59 1.79 5.45
CA TYR A 62 -23.88 2.47 5.62
C TYR A 62 -25.02 1.51 5.34
N LYS A 63 -26.06 1.58 6.18
CA LYS A 63 -27.31 0.87 5.94
C LYS A 63 -28.15 1.66 4.95
N ASP A 64 -27.96 1.37 3.70
CA ASP A 64 -28.65 1.97 2.55
C ASP A 64 -28.99 0.85 1.55
N ASP A 65 -29.97 1.08 0.67
CA ASP A 65 -30.37 0.12 -0.39
C ASP A 65 -29.22 -0.26 -1.33
N ASN A 66 -28.15 0.53 -1.37
CA ASN A 66 -26.94 0.30 -2.17
C ASN A 66 -25.73 -0.23 -1.39
N ASN A 67 -25.85 -0.46 -0.09
CA ASN A 67 -24.80 -0.98 0.80
C ASN A 67 -23.43 -0.32 0.58
N LYS A 68 -23.40 1.03 0.69
CA LYS A 68 -22.19 1.82 0.42
C LYS A 68 -21.16 1.63 1.51
N THR A 69 -19.94 1.29 1.12
CA THR A 69 -18.78 1.18 2.00
C THR A 69 -17.81 2.31 1.69
N ALA A 70 -17.34 3.00 2.71
CA ALA A 70 -16.33 4.04 2.58
C ALA A 70 -15.15 3.74 3.50
N VAL A 71 -13.93 3.96 3.01
CA VAL A 71 -12.72 3.91 3.82
C VAL A 71 -12.66 5.17 4.66
N ILE A 72 -12.95 5.07 5.94
CA ILE A 72 -12.98 6.21 6.86
C ILE A 72 -12.32 5.79 8.17
N GLY A 73 -11.58 6.73 8.77
CA GLY A 73 -11.14 6.57 10.17
C GLY A 73 -12.33 6.63 11.13
N GLY A 74 -12.37 5.76 12.12
CA GLY A 74 -13.40 5.76 13.15
C GLY A 74 -12.90 5.16 14.46
N PRO A 75 -13.59 5.39 15.58
CA PRO A 75 -13.23 4.78 16.86
C PRO A 75 -13.73 3.33 16.87
N LEU A 76 -12.87 2.39 16.50
CA LEU A 76 -13.07 0.97 16.76
C LEU A 76 -12.03 0.53 17.78
N GLU A 77 -12.46 0.33 19.02
CA GLU A 77 -11.63 -0.22 20.07
C GLU A 77 -12.06 -1.67 20.29
N ASP A 78 -11.12 -2.59 20.22
CA ASP A 78 -11.35 -4.01 20.43
C ASP A 78 -10.11 -4.65 21.08
N ALA A 79 -10.33 -5.59 21.99
CA ALA A 79 -9.25 -6.26 22.72
C ALA A 79 -8.31 -7.08 21.81
N ASP A 80 -8.78 -7.46 20.62
CA ASP A 80 -7.98 -8.19 19.64
C ASP A 80 -7.13 -7.27 18.75
N ILE A 81 -7.19 -5.94 18.94
CA ILE A 81 -6.36 -4.96 18.22
C ILE A 81 -5.09 -4.70 19.02
N GLU A 82 -3.94 -5.00 18.43
CA GLU A 82 -2.61 -4.81 19.03
C GLU A 82 -2.14 -3.35 18.88
N ALA A 83 -2.36 -2.76 17.72
CA ALA A 83 -2.01 -1.38 17.41
C ALA A 83 -2.95 -0.81 16.35
N MET A 84 -3.18 0.50 16.41
CA MET A 84 -3.95 1.22 15.39
C MET A 84 -3.19 2.47 14.98
N SER A 85 -3.10 2.72 13.69
CA SER A 85 -2.47 3.90 13.12
C SER A 85 -3.47 4.69 12.30
N THR A 86 -3.35 6.01 12.40
CA THR A 86 -4.10 6.98 11.61
C THR A 86 -3.18 7.64 10.61
N PHE A 87 -3.63 7.76 9.37
CA PHE A 87 -2.85 8.38 8.32
C PHE A 87 -3.72 9.10 7.30
N VAL A 88 -3.13 10.03 6.58
CA VAL A 88 -3.72 10.72 5.43
C VAL A 88 -2.78 10.57 4.25
N TRP A 89 -3.33 10.24 3.09
CA TRP A 89 -2.56 10.06 1.86
C TRP A 89 -2.77 11.25 0.91
N PHE A 90 -1.66 11.83 0.47
CA PHE A 90 -1.62 12.95 -0.47
C PHE A 90 -0.98 12.50 -1.78
N ASN A 91 -1.81 12.28 -2.80
CA ASN A 91 -1.35 11.80 -4.12
C ASN A 91 -0.58 12.86 -4.90
N LYS A 92 -0.67 14.13 -4.51
CA LYS A 92 0.02 15.24 -5.19
C LYS A 92 0.54 16.20 -4.15
N ASP A 93 1.82 16.15 -3.94
CA ASP A 93 2.57 17.03 -3.07
C ASP A 93 3.94 17.27 -3.69
N TYR A 94 4.75 18.12 -3.12
CA TYR A 94 6.09 18.36 -3.62
C TYR A 94 7.08 18.71 -2.50
N ILE A 95 8.32 18.48 -2.80
CA ILE A 95 9.46 18.97 -2.02
C ILE A 95 10.27 19.93 -2.87
N ILE A 96 10.96 20.85 -2.21
CA ILE A 96 11.81 21.83 -2.87
C ILE A 96 13.27 21.43 -2.65
N LYS A 97 14.01 21.34 -3.73
CA LYS A 97 15.46 21.14 -3.72
C LYS A 97 16.11 22.00 -4.79
N GLU A 98 17.07 22.84 -4.39
CA GLU A 98 17.81 23.73 -5.32
C GLU A 98 16.84 24.54 -6.23
N GLU A 99 15.81 25.13 -5.61
CA GLU A 99 14.74 25.91 -6.27
C GLU A 99 13.86 25.12 -7.25
N LYS A 100 14.00 23.79 -7.29
CA LYS A 100 13.17 22.90 -8.11
C LYS A 100 12.11 22.21 -7.29
N HIS A 101 10.88 22.21 -7.80
CA HIS A 101 9.80 21.41 -7.24
C HIS A 101 9.94 19.97 -7.75
N ILE A 102 9.90 19.03 -6.84
CA ILE A 102 9.93 17.59 -7.11
C ILE A 102 8.65 17.01 -6.59
N ASP A 103 7.80 16.55 -7.51
CA ASP A 103 6.54 15.92 -7.15
C ASP A 103 6.79 14.62 -6.37
N VAL A 104 6.03 14.45 -5.30
CA VAL A 104 6.07 13.30 -4.40
C VAL A 104 4.67 12.91 -3.96
N GLU A 105 4.47 11.64 -3.72
CA GLU A 105 3.31 11.15 -2.97
C GLU A 105 3.66 11.12 -1.49
N THR A 106 2.87 11.79 -0.67
CA THR A 106 3.15 11.95 0.77
C THR A 106 2.11 11.24 1.61
N ILE A 107 2.56 10.51 2.62
CA ILE A 107 1.72 10.06 3.73
C ILE A 107 2.05 10.88 4.96
N VAL A 108 1.02 11.43 5.58
CA VAL A 108 1.07 12.04 6.91
C VAL A 108 0.48 11.03 7.88
N ALA A 109 1.22 10.65 8.92
CA ALA A 109 0.78 9.59 9.81
C ALA A 109 1.23 9.78 11.26
N ASP A 110 0.58 9.04 12.16
CA ASP A 110 0.97 8.93 13.56
C ASP A 110 2.21 8.05 13.78
N SER A 111 2.69 7.99 15.01
CA SER A 111 3.91 7.25 15.38
C SER A 111 3.81 5.73 15.21
N LEU A 112 2.61 5.17 15.11
CA LEU A 112 2.38 3.72 14.99
C LEU A 112 2.35 3.24 13.54
N PHE A 113 2.36 4.14 12.55
CA PHE A 113 2.23 3.79 11.15
C PHE A 113 3.24 2.75 10.67
N LEU A 114 4.52 2.97 10.94
CA LEU A 114 5.59 2.05 10.53
C LEU A 114 5.57 0.73 11.31
N ILE A 115 5.05 0.74 12.54
CA ILE A 115 4.89 -0.47 13.36
C ILE A 115 3.77 -1.35 12.80
N VAL A 116 2.65 -0.73 12.41
CA VAL A 116 1.50 -1.44 11.83
C VAL A 116 1.84 -1.98 10.45
N THR A 117 2.45 -1.15 9.59
CA THR A 117 2.70 -1.49 8.18
C THR A 117 3.93 -2.36 7.97
N ASP A 118 4.88 -2.35 8.92
CA ASP A 118 6.13 -3.12 8.87
C ASP A 118 6.88 -2.99 7.54
N PHE A 119 7.10 -1.73 7.11
CA PHE A 119 7.92 -1.45 5.95
C PHE A 119 9.39 -1.80 6.20
N PRO A 120 10.09 -2.40 5.23
CA PRO A 120 11.50 -2.70 5.37
C PRO A 120 12.32 -1.42 5.48
N MET A 121 13.22 -1.36 6.45
CA MET A 121 14.09 -0.20 6.64
C MET A 121 15.47 -0.44 6.01
N LYS A 122 15.91 0.49 5.15
CA LYS A 122 17.29 0.52 4.64
C LYS A 122 18.20 1.27 5.60
N TYR A 123 17.75 2.41 6.12
CA TYR A 123 18.43 3.21 7.13
C TYR A 123 17.42 3.74 8.15
N GLY A 124 17.87 3.96 9.39
CA GLY A 124 17.00 4.38 10.48
C GLY A 124 16.26 3.22 11.13
N LYS A 125 15.35 3.54 12.05
CA LYS A 125 14.52 2.57 12.78
C LYS A 125 13.07 3.04 12.81
N ALA A 126 12.14 2.11 12.63
CA ALA A 126 10.70 2.41 12.65
C ALA A 126 10.25 3.04 13.99
N GLU A 127 10.86 2.65 15.10
CA GLU A 127 10.52 3.16 16.42
C GLU A 127 10.98 4.62 16.64
N SER A 128 11.96 5.10 15.88
CA SER A 128 12.45 6.49 15.96
C SER A 128 11.71 7.44 15.03
N TRP A 129 10.78 6.94 14.25
CA TRP A 129 9.92 7.72 13.38
C TRP A 129 9.01 8.64 14.23
N ALA A 130 8.69 9.80 13.73
CA ALA A 130 7.84 10.80 14.39
C ALA A 130 8.34 11.28 15.78
N ALA A 131 9.64 11.10 16.08
CA ALA A 131 10.23 11.60 17.30
C ALA A 131 10.25 13.14 17.39
N SER A 132 10.17 13.82 16.25
CA SER A 132 10.09 15.28 16.11
C SER A 132 9.20 15.64 14.92
N PRO A 133 8.47 16.78 14.97
CA PRO A 133 7.66 17.24 13.84
C PRO A 133 8.44 17.47 12.54
N GLN A 134 9.72 17.79 12.66
CA GLN A 134 10.60 18.10 11.51
C GLN A 134 11.38 16.88 11.00
N THR A 135 10.88 15.69 11.23
CA THR A 135 11.48 14.46 10.69
C THR A 135 10.78 14.01 9.42
N ALA A 136 11.51 13.32 8.56
CA ALA A 136 10.98 12.69 7.37
C ALA A 136 11.59 11.31 7.17
N PHE A 137 10.77 10.37 6.73
CA PHE A 137 11.22 9.12 6.14
C PHE A 137 10.95 9.19 4.64
N ILE A 138 11.92 8.78 3.84
CA ILE A 138 11.82 8.77 2.38
C ILE A 138 12.00 7.35 1.86
N THR A 139 11.44 7.05 0.71
CA THR A 139 11.72 5.78 0.05
C THR A 139 13.12 5.75 -0.51
N GLU A 140 13.64 4.55 -0.73
CA GLU A 140 14.95 4.34 -1.37
C GLU A 140 15.00 5.01 -2.75
N GLU A 141 13.90 4.98 -3.50
CA GLU A 141 13.79 5.59 -4.83
C GLU A 141 13.88 7.12 -4.76
N LEU A 142 13.17 7.74 -3.83
CA LEU A 142 13.29 9.17 -3.60
C LEU A 142 14.69 9.55 -3.09
N SER A 143 15.28 8.73 -2.21
CA SER A 143 16.64 8.91 -1.73
C SER A 143 17.66 8.90 -2.87
N GLU A 144 17.57 7.95 -3.78
CA GLU A 144 18.45 7.87 -4.96
C GLU A 144 18.26 9.08 -5.88
N LYS A 145 17.02 9.51 -6.10
CA LYS A 145 16.67 10.69 -6.92
C LYS A 145 17.24 11.99 -6.33
N LEU A 146 17.19 12.14 -5.00
CA LEU A 146 17.62 13.38 -4.32
C LEU A 146 19.13 13.44 -4.03
N PHE A 147 19.69 12.31 -3.63
CA PHE A 147 21.03 12.27 -3.04
C PHE A 147 21.98 11.29 -3.75
N GLY A 148 21.50 10.57 -4.77
CA GLY A 148 22.27 9.51 -5.42
C GLY A 148 22.57 8.36 -4.45
N ASN A 149 23.79 7.87 -4.49
CA ASN A 149 24.22 6.75 -3.63
C ASN A 149 24.73 7.19 -2.24
N ILE A 150 24.48 8.45 -1.85
CA ILE A 150 24.95 8.99 -0.56
C ILE A 150 23.90 8.68 0.51
N ASN A 151 24.33 8.28 1.70
CA ASN A 151 23.45 8.12 2.84
C ASN A 151 22.73 9.45 3.15
N PRO A 152 21.38 9.51 3.08
CA PRO A 152 20.64 10.75 3.26
C PRO A 152 20.35 11.10 4.72
N ILE A 153 20.65 10.22 5.67
CA ILE A 153 20.37 10.45 7.09
C ILE A 153 21.02 11.74 7.59
N GLY A 154 20.24 12.59 8.22
CA GLY A 154 20.65 13.90 8.72
C GLY A 154 20.66 15.02 7.67
N LYS A 155 20.36 14.71 6.40
CA LYS A 155 20.19 15.74 5.36
C LYS A 155 18.83 16.39 5.46
N THR A 156 18.75 17.65 5.04
CA THR A 156 17.50 18.42 5.05
C THR A 156 16.90 18.47 3.65
N ILE A 157 15.58 18.35 3.60
CA ILE A 157 14.73 18.64 2.44
C ILE A 157 13.71 19.70 2.85
N GLU A 158 13.26 20.53 1.95
CA GLU A 158 12.22 21.52 2.19
C GLU A 158 10.88 20.98 1.71
N TYR A 159 9.90 20.97 2.59
CA TYR A 159 8.55 20.51 2.29
C TYR A 159 7.73 21.60 1.61
N SER A 160 6.65 21.25 0.95
CA SER A 160 5.74 22.15 0.22
C SER A 160 5.22 23.33 1.06
N THR A 161 5.17 23.18 2.37
CA THR A 161 4.80 24.24 3.33
C THR A 161 5.93 25.22 3.62
N GLY A 162 7.15 25.00 3.09
CA GLY A 162 8.36 25.74 3.42
C GLY A 162 9.08 25.25 4.68
N ASP A 163 8.57 24.20 5.33
CA ASP A 163 9.20 23.64 6.52
C ASP A 163 10.42 22.79 6.17
N PRO A 164 11.56 22.97 6.87
CA PRO A 164 12.71 22.09 6.71
C PRO A 164 12.45 20.77 7.41
N LEU A 165 12.62 19.67 6.68
CA LEU A 165 12.51 18.31 7.19
C LEU A 165 13.88 17.63 7.19
N THR A 166 14.24 17.01 8.30
CA THR A 166 15.45 16.20 8.40
C THR A 166 15.14 14.74 8.07
N VAL A 167 15.84 14.17 7.12
CA VAL A 167 15.73 12.74 6.79
C VAL A 167 16.30 11.92 7.93
N THR A 168 15.46 11.15 8.60
CA THR A 168 15.82 10.30 9.74
C THR A 168 15.68 8.82 9.44
N GLY A 169 15.08 8.47 8.31
CA GLY A 169 14.95 7.08 7.86
C GLY A 169 14.81 6.94 6.36
N VAL A 170 15.17 5.77 5.87
CA VAL A 170 14.97 5.36 4.48
C VAL A 170 14.26 4.02 4.47
N ILE A 171 13.09 4.02 3.84
CA ILE A 171 12.31 2.82 3.60
C ILE A 171 12.91 2.10 2.41
N GLY A 172 13.28 0.85 2.61
CA GLY A 172 13.89 0.01 1.58
C GLY A 172 12.87 -0.47 0.56
N LYS A 173 13.38 -0.96 -0.57
CA LYS A 173 12.54 -1.59 -1.60
C LYS A 173 11.89 -2.86 -1.06
N ASP A 174 10.60 -2.96 -1.29
CA ASP A 174 9.88 -4.19 -1.01
C ASP A 174 10.18 -5.27 -2.06
N ARG A 175 9.98 -6.52 -1.67
CA ARG A 175 10.12 -7.66 -2.58
C ARG A 175 8.97 -7.76 -3.61
N GLY A 176 7.91 -6.99 -3.44
CA GLY A 176 6.74 -6.97 -4.31
C GLY A 176 5.95 -5.68 -4.22
N LYS A 177 4.79 -5.66 -4.85
CA LYS A 177 3.89 -4.51 -4.80
C LYS A 177 3.22 -4.39 -3.43
N ARG A 178 3.02 -3.13 -2.98
CA ARG A 178 2.14 -2.78 -1.87
C ARG A 178 0.99 -1.91 -2.36
N SER A 179 -0.15 -2.01 -1.70
CA SER A 179 -1.30 -1.13 -1.92
C SER A 179 -1.01 0.29 -1.49
N LEU A 180 -0.26 0.47 -0.40
CA LEU A 180 0.22 1.77 0.04
C LEU A 180 1.49 2.13 -0.71
N HIS A 181 1.35 3.06 -1.64
CA HIS A 181 2.46 3.65 -2.38
C HIS A 181 2.67 5.10 -1.95
N PHE A 182 3.90 5.49 -1.70
CA PHE A 182 4.29 6.86 -1.34
C PHE A 182 5.80 7.03 -1.52
N ASP A 183 6.24 8.27 -1.57
CA ASP A 183 7.65 8.66 -1.65
C ASP A 183 8.16 9.22 -0.33
N LEU A 184 7.29 9.95 0.38
CA LEU A 184 7.59 10.72 1.57
C LEU A 184 6.62 10.37 2.70
N LEU A 185 7.14 10.16 3.89
CA LEU A 185 6.38 9.96 5.11
C LEU A 185 6.75 11.05 6.11
N VAL A 186 5.75 11.80 6.59
CA VAL A 186 5.91 12.88 7.54
C VAL A 186 4.99 12.71 8.75
N PRO A 187 5.40 13.15 9.95
CA PRO A 187 4.57 13.05 11.15
C PRO A 187 3.32 13.93 11.06
N GLU A 188 2.22 13.47 11.63
CA GLU A 188 0.97 14.23 11.75
C GLU A 188 1.15 15.59 12.45
N THR A 189 2.14 15.67 13.34
CA THR A 189 2.46 16.89 14.08
C THR A 189 3.00 18.02 13.20
N LEU A 190 3.44 17.72 11.97
CA LEU A 190 3.88 18.73 11.02
C LEU A 190 2.70 19.52 10.43
N GLN A 191 1.59 18.88 10.17
CA GLN A 191 0.40 19.52 9.56
C GLN A 191 -0.71 19.71 10.60
N LYS A 192 -0.96 20.95 11.02
CA LYS A 192 -2.01 21.29 12.00
C LYS A 192 -3.43 21.14 11.43
N ASP A 193 -3.60 21.19 10.10
CA ASP A 193 -4.90 21.20 9.43
C ASP A 193 -5.31 19.84 8.83
N TRP A 194 -4.63 18.76 9.21
CA TRP A 194 -4.94 17.42 8.70
C TRP A 194 -6.32 16.90 9.16
N GLU A 195 -6.86 17.43 10.27
CA GLU A 195 -8.19 17.09 10.80
C GLU A 195 -9.35 17.38 9.82
N PHE A 196 -9.14 18.30 8.87
CA PHE A 196 -10.13 18.61 7.82
C PHE A 196 -10.10 17.62 6.65
N ARG A 197 -9.21 16.66 6.66
CA ARG A 197 -9.12 15.61 5.65
C ARG A 197 -9.72 14.32 6.20
N PHE A 198 -10.06 13.39 5.32
CA PHE A 198 -10.62 12.09 5.72
C PHE A 198 -9.49 11.15 6.16
N PRO A 199 -9.15 11.10 7.46
CA PRO A 199 -8.09 10.23 7.93
C PRO A 199 -8.52 8.77 7.77
N MET A 200 -7.63 7.97 7.24
CA MET A 200 -7.76 6.52 7.19
C MET A 200 -7.17 5.91 8.46
N LYS A 201 -7.73 4.79 8.89
CA LYS A 201 -7.17 4.02 10.01
C LYS A 201 -6.85 2.61 9.59
N MET A 202 -5.67 2.16 9.97
CA MET A 202 -5.25 0.78 9.87
C MET A 202 -5.06 0.19 11.26
N ALA A 203 -5.43 -1.07 11.42
CA ALA A 203 -5.23 -1.80 12.65
C ALA A 203 -4.38 -3.04 12.40
N LEU A 204 -3.48 -3.31 13.33
CA LEU A 204 -2.77 -4.57 13.46
C LEU A 204 -3.48 -5.40 14.51
N ILE A 205 -4.01 -6.56 14.15
CA ILE A 205 -4.66 -7.46 15.10
C ILE A 205 -3.66 -8.41 15.73
N HIS A 206 -3.95 -8.87 16.96
CA HIS A 206 -3.12 -9.86 17.67
C HIS A 206 -2.97 -11.15 16.87
N LYS A 207 -1.86 -11.85 17.05
CA LYS A 207 -1.63 -13.17 16.43
C LYS A 207 -2.71 -14.16 16.86
N GLY A 208 -3.39 -14.74 15.88
CA GLY A 208 -4.50 -15.66 16.12
C GLY A 208 -5.88 -15.00 16.27
N ALA A 209 -5.96 -13.68 16.29
CA ALA A 209 -7.23 -12.95 16.20
C ALA A 209 -7.85 -13.06 14.80
N SER A 210 -9.14 -12.78 14.70
CA SER A 210 -9.89 -12.93 13.44
C SER A 210 -10.72 -11.67 13.16
N PHE A 211 -10.56 -11.11 11.97
CA PHE A 211 -11.39 -10.01 11.49
C PHE A 211 -12.88 -10.30 11.58
N THR A 212 -13.28 -11.51 11.23
CA THR A 212 -14.69 -11.95 11.31
C THR A 212 -15.23 -11.88 12.75
N LYS A 213 -14.43 -12.30 13.75
CA LYS A 213 -14.85 -12.23 15.16
C LYS A 213 -14.92 -10.79 15.66
N ILE A 214 -13.96 -9.95 15.30
CA ILE A 214 -13.95 -8.51 15.61
C ILE A 214 -15.21 -7.87 15.02
N ASN A 215 -15.45 -8.05 13.73
CA ASN A 215 -16.61 -7.49 13.03
C ASN A 215 -17.94 -7.99 13.60
N ALA A 216 -18.02 -9.24 14.06
CA ALA A 216 -19.23 -9.78 14.70
C ALA A 216 -19.54 -9.06 16.03
N ARG A 217 -18.53 -8.68 16.82
CA ARG A 217 -18.73 -7.90 18.04
C ARG A 217 -19.21 -6.47 17.76
N HIS A 218 -18.86 -5.93 16.62
CA HIS A 218 -19.21 -4.55 16.19
C HIS A 218 -20.29 -4.51 15.10
N ALA A 219 -21.08 -5.58 14.96
CA ALA A 219 -22.07 -5.73 13.88
C ALA A 219 -23.28 -4.78 13.99
N ALA A 220 -23.53 -4.19 15.18
CA ALA A 220 -24.67 -3.30 15.38
C ALA A 220 -24.54 -1.98 14.63
N PHE A 221 -25.56 -1.63 13.85
CA PHE A 221 -25.66 -0.31 13.23
C PHE A 221 -25.94 0.75 14.29
N ARG A 222 -25.38 1.94 14.10
CA ARG A 222 -25.55 3.12 14.95
C ARG A 222 -26.02 4.28 14.10
N GLN A 223 -26.81 5.18 14.68
CA GLN A 223 -27.20 6.42 13.99
C GLN A 223 -25.99 7.35 13.81
N SER A 224 -25.93 7.97 12.65
CA SER A 224 -24.89 8.94 12.36
C SER A 224 -25.12 10.22 13.19
N PRO A 225 -24.08 10.72 13.88
CA PRO A 225 -24.19 11.99 14.59
C PRO A 225 -24.36 13.19 13.64
N ARG A 226 -24.12 13.02 12.34
CA ARG A 226 -24.21 14.07 11.32
C ARG A 226 -25.52 14.03 10.53
N ALA A 227 -26.24 12.89 10.52
CA ALA A 227 -27.48 12.71 9.77
C ALA A 227 -28.35 11.67 10.51
N ALA A 228 -29.50 12.12 11.04
CA ALA A 228 -30.35 11.28 11.90
C ALA A 228 -31.04 10.12 11.18
N ASP A 229 -31.09 10.16 9.86
CA ASP A 229 -31.67 9.17 8.96
C ASP A 229 -30.65 8.15 8.41
N VAL A 230 -29.37 8.33 8.77
CA VAL A 230 -28.28 7.47 8.29
C VAL A 230 -27.80 6.57 9.41
N GLU A 231 -27.92 5.27 9.20
CA GLU A 231 -27.32 4.26 10.08
C GLU A 231 -26.01 3.76 9.47
N PHE A 232 -25.01 3.53 10.30
CA PHE A 232 -23.71 3.01 9.88
C PHE A 232 -23.12 2.07 10.93
N ARG A 233 -22.15 1.28 10.52
CA ARG A 233 -21.28 0.52 11.41
C ARG A 233 -19.83 0.59 10.94
N TYR A 234 -18.91 0.38 11.85
CA TYR A 234 -17.50 0.20 11.49
C TYR A 234 -17.20 -1.28 11.30
N GLN A 235 -16.40 -1.55 10.28
CA GLN A 235 -15.84 -2.87 10.01
C GLN A 235 -14.33 -2.75 9.80
N LEU A 236 -13.62 -3.79 10.19
CA LEU A 236 -12.20 -3.93 9.90
C LEU A 236 -12.05 -4.97 8.78
N LEU A 237 -11.67 -4.53 7.60
CA LEU A 237 -11.45 -5.40 6.45
C LEU A 237 -9.96 -5.71 6.31
N PRO A 238 -9.61 -6.98 6.01
CA PRO A 238 -8.22 -7.30 5.66
C PRO A 238 -7.72 -6.38 4.56
N MET A 239 -6.49 -5.87 4.67
CA MET A 239 -5.92 -4.93 3.71
C MET A 239 -6.03 -5.43 2.26
N ARG A 240 -5.78 -6.71 2.04
CA ARG A 240 -5.87 -7.37 0.73
C ARG A 240 -7.28 -7.46 0.12
N GLU A 241 -8.35 -7.16 0.88
CA GLU A 241 -9.74 -7.19 0.39
C GLU A 241 -10.26 -5.80 0.05
N VAL A 242 -9.46 -4.76 0.28
CA VAL A 242 -9.85 -3.36 0.05
C VAL A 242 -9.42 -2.87 -1.33
N TYR A 243 -8.47 -3.56 -1.98
CA TYR A 243 -7.89 -3.21 -3.28
C TYR A 243 -8.14 -4.28 -4.34
#